data_526d7d893476ada73a592910589fc0d4
#
_entry.id   526d7d893476ada73a592910589fc0d4
#
_cell.length_a   1.000
_cell.length_b   1.000
_cell.length_c   1.000
_cell.angle_alpha   90.00
_cell.angle_beta   90.00
_cell.angle_gamma   90.00
#
_symmetry.space_group_name_H-M   'P 1'
#
loop_
_entity.id
_entity.type
_entity.pdbx_description
1 polymer ?
#
loop_
_entity_poly.entity_id
_entity_poly.type
_entity_poly.pdbx_seq_one_letter_code
_entity_poly.pdbx_strand_id
1 'polypeptide(L)'
;MHNQPLVKQLNLDEGIARQNIRIALADWLPQVNASAGLQHYLKQPVFLFPDISNPTGPKILIPNGVLYNSNIQFSATQNIFNNDVYIAGRTAGNYRLQASQTSRSALIEIVVEINKAFYDVLLSREQLNIIKEEIDRLSKSLKDAYALYQSGTSDVIDYKRATISLNNALSQKKNAEESIKAKISYLKQVMGYPNEKPLNLSSNILSMEKDAIIDTLQNINVYNRIEYQLLQTNLKLQKSKTDYYRMSFLPSLSAFANYNIIYQNDVYNQLFKSSYPNSTIGLSLSFPIFEGTKRIQNIKKSKMQYERLTLDTLNTRNEMNTQFVSAMASYKSDLAAYRMTQQNIEIAQDVYNTVKLQYNQGIKTYLEVIVSETDLMSARINNLNALFMLMFSNIDVKRALGEISVDY
;
A
#
# COMPACT_ATOMS: atom_id res chain seq x y z
N MET A 1 8.34 -7.43 -10.92
CA MET A 1 7.60 -7.10 -9.67
C MET A 1 7.93 -8.01 -8.49
N HIS A 2 8.09 -9.33 -8.62
CA HIS A 2 8.37 -10.23 -7.48
C HIS A 2 9.58 -9.86 -6.62
N ASN A 3 10.55 -9.13 -7.16
CA ASN A 3 11.74 -8.70 -6.42
C ASN A 3 11.59 -7.34 -5.72
N GLN A 4 10.49 -6.63 -5.95
CA GLN A 4 10.26 -5.34 -5.32
C GLN A 4 10.04 -5.52 -3.81
N PRO A 5 10.78 -4.78 -2.95
CA PRO A 5 10.67 -4.92 -1.50
C PRO A 5 9.24 -4.73 -0.97
N LEU A 6 8.49 -3.75 -1.52
CA LEU A 6 7.11 -3.49 -1.11
C LEU A 6 6.17 -4.67 -1.44
N VAL A 7 6.34 -5.33 -2.61
CA VAL A 7 5.57 -6.54 -2.95
C VAL A 7 5.88 -7.69 -1.98
N LYS A 8 7.16 -7.84 -1.58
CA LYS A 8 7.53 -8.84 -0.56
C LYS A 8 6.94 -8.51 0.81
N GLN A 9 6.88 -7.22 1.19
CA GLN A 9 6.21 -6.77 2.42
C GLN A 9 4.71 -7.12 2.39
N LEU A 10 4.01 -6.85 1.29
CA LEU A 10 2.58 -7.18 1.15
C LEU A 10 2.32 -8.70 1.31
N ASN A 11 3.18 -9.54 0.75
CA ASN A 11 3.09 -10.99 0.93
C ASN A 11 3.33 -11.41 2.39
N LEU A 12 4.25 -10.75 3.09
CA LEU A 12 4.48 -10.96 4.53
C LEU A 12 3.29 -10.49 5.35
N ASP A 13 2.68 -9.36 5.02
CA ASP A 13 1.49 -8.82 5.70
C ASP A 13 0.30 -9.79 5.58
N GLU A 14 0.08 -10.40 4.42
CA GLU A 14 -0.90 -11.49 4.28
C GLU A 14 -0.52 -12.72 5.13
N GLY A 15 0.78 -13.02 5.20
CA GLY A 15 1.31 -14.07 6.08
C GLY A 15 1.03 -13.77 7.55
N ILE A 16 1.31 -12.55 7.99
CA ILE A 16 1.04 -12.05 9.35
C ILE A 16 -0.46 -12.12 9.66
N ALA A 17 -1.32 -11.68 8.75
CA ALA A 17 -2.77 -11.77 8.93
C ALA A 17 -3.23 -13.23 9.11
N ARG A 18 -2.67 -14.17 8.36
CA ARG A 18 -2.93 -15.62 8.53
C ARG A 18 -2.48 -16.13 9.89
N GLN A 19 -1.31 -15.72 10.39
CA GLN A 19 -0.85 -16.11 11.73
C GLN A 19 -1.71 -15.49 12.84
N ASN A 20 -2.12 -14.22 12.71
CA ASN A 20 -3.02 -13.59 13.68
C ASN A 20 -4.36 -14.33 13.80
N ILE A 21 -4.91 -14.84 12.68
CA ILE A 21 -6.09 -15.69 12.69
C ILE A 21 -5.81 -17.00 13.44
N ARG A 22 -4.67 -17.64 13.18
CA ARG A 22 -4.28 -18.89 13.87
C ARG A 22 -4.08 -18.67 15.37
N ILE A 23 -3.47 -17.56 15.77
CA ILE A 23 -3.29 -17.16 17.18
C ILE A 23 -4.66 -17.01 17.85
N ALA A 24 -5.61 -16.28 17.23
CA ALA A 24 -6.95 -16.11 17.77
C ALA A 24 -7.74 -17.44 17.86
N LEU A 25 -7.47 -18.39 16.98
CA LEU A 25 -8.09 -19.72 17.01
C LEU A 25 -7.37 -20.70 17.96
N ALA A 26 -6.12 -20.42 18.33
CA ALA A 26 -5.35 -21.27 19.25
C ALA A 26 -5.95 -21.29 20.66
N ASP A 27 -6.71 -20.28 21.05
CA ASP A 27 -7.45 -20.25 22.32
C ASP A 27 -8.53 -21.33 22.41
N TRP A 28 -8.84 -22.02 21.30
CA TRP A 28 -9.69 -23.21 21.28
C TRP A 28 -8.94 -24.47 21.71
N LEU A 29 -7.61 -24.48 21.63
CA LEU A 29 -6.78 -25.61 21.99
C LEU A 29 -6.54 -25.63 23.52
N PRO A 30 -6.25 -26.80 24.11
CA PRO A 30 -5.88 -26.86 25.52
C PRO A 30 -4.65 -25.98 25.81
N GLN A 31 -4.76 -25.13 26.83
CA GLN A 31 -3.66 -24.33 27.34
C GLN A 31 -3.09 -25.06 28.57
N VAL A 32 -1.81 -25.49 28.49
CA VAL A 32 -1.13 -26.20 29.56
C VAL A 32 -0.05 -25.31 30.16
N ASN A 33 -0.10 -25.13 31.49
CA ASN A 33 0.84 -24.27 32.20
C ASN A 33 1.44 -25.07 33.37
N ALA A 34 2.70 -24.79 33.69
CA ALA A 34 3.35 -25.27 34.91
C ALA A 34 3.81 -24.09 35.72
N SER A 35 3.59 -24.12 37.01
CA SER A 35 4.07 -23.12 37.96
C SER A 35 4.66 -23.79 39.17
N ALA A 36 5.71 -23.18 39.77
CA ALA A 36 6.30 -23.64 41.02
C ALA A 36 6.49 -22.42 41.93
N GLY A 37 6.22 -22.61 43.19
CA GLY A 37 6.39 -21.60 44.22
C GLY A 37 7.02 -22.17 45.48
N LEU A 38 7.84 -21.36 46.14
CA LEU A 38 8.37 -21.67 47.48
C LEU A 38 8.01 -20.45 48.39
N GLN A 39 7.38 -20.77 49.50
CA GLN A 39 6.91 -19.78 50.46
C GLN A 39 7.48 -20.08 51.85
N HIS A 40 7.98 -19.07 52.50
CA HIS A 40 8.36 -19.13 53.92
C HIS A 40 7.55 -18.06 54.69
N TYR A 41 6.82 -18.53 55.70
CA TYR A 41 6.11 -17.65 56.61
C TYR A 41 7.06 -17.16 57.69
N LEU A 42 7.40 -15.85 57.69
CA LEU A 42 8.13 -15.21 58.80
C LEU A 42 7.28 -15.20 60.07
N LYS A 43 5.97 -15.12 59.91
CA LYS A 43 4.98 -15.24 60.97
C LYS A 43 3.79 -16.00 60.41
N GLN A 44 3.47 -17.15 60.99
CA GLN A 44 2.35 -17.97 60.51
C GLN A 44 1.01 -17.28 60.77
N PRO A 45 0.05 -17.42 59.87
CA PRO A 45 -1.35 -17.10 60.12
C PRO A 45 -1.86 -17.95 61.27
N VAL A 46 -2.77 -17.42 62.11
CA VAL A 46 -3.37 -18.12 63.24
C VAL A 46 -4.87 -18.17 63.09
N PHE A 47 -5.47 -19.29 63.49
CA PHE A 47 -6.91 -19.36 63.68
C PHE A 47 -7.24 -19.07 65.14
N LEU A 48 -8.36 -18.40 65.38
CA LEU A 48 -8.92 -18.10 66.66
C LEU A 48 -10.00 -19.12 66.98
N PHE A 49 -9.71 -20.07 67.83
CA PHE A 49 -10.70 -21.06 68.26
C PHE A 49 -11.24 -20.71 69.66
N PRO A 50 -12.56 -20.91 69.91
CA PRO A 50 -13.09 -20.81 71.25
C PRO A 50 -12.43 -21.87 72.16
N ASP A 51 -12.07 -21.51 73.36
CA ASP A 51 -11.66 -22.49 74.39
C ASP A 51 -12.88 -23.31 74.82
N ILE A 52 -12.86 -24.60 74.52
CA ILE A 52 -13.99 -25.52 74.87
C ILE A 52 -14.16 -25.61 76.38
N SER A 53 -13.07 -25.43 77.14
CA SER A 53 -13.10 -25.48 78.63
C SER A 53 -13.55 -24.17 79.25
N ASN A 54 -13.44 -23.03 78.53
CA ASN A 54 -13.89 -21.73 78.97
C ASN A 54 -14.45 -20.91 77.79
N PRO A 55 -15.69 -21.12 77.39
CA PRO A 55 -16.30 -20.50 76.18
C PRO A 55 -16.37 -18.98 76.23
N THR A 56 -16.31 -18.35 77.39
CA THR A 56 -16.34 -16.91 77.62
C THR A 56 -14.94 -16.29 77.82
N GLY A 57 -13.91 -17.14 77.83
CA GLY A 57 -12.52 -16.72 78.03
C GLY A 57 -11.84 -16.28 76.71
N PRO A 58 -10.52 -15.96 76.80
CA PRO A 58 -9.75 -15.59 75.65
C PRO A 58 -9.68 -16.76 74.62
N LYS A 59 -9.78 -16.45 73.30
CA LYS A 59 -9.70 -17.47 72.24
C LYS A 59 -8.29 -18.03 72.14
N ILE A 60 -8.20 -19.35 71.87
CA ILE A 60 -6.94 -20.02 71.66
C ILE A 60 -6.44 -19.73 70.24
N LEU A 61 -5.15 -19.33 70.15
CA LEU A 61 -4.44 -19.07 68.92
C LEU A 61 -3.80 -20.36 68.40
N ILE A 62 -4.30 -20.90 67.31
CA ILE A 62 -3.74 -22.12 66.66
C ILE A 62 -3.06 -21.70 65.36
N PRO A 63 -1.73 -21.91 65.22
CA PRO A 63 -1.05 -21.67 63.94
C PRO A 63 -1.67 -22.43 62.82
N ASN A 64 -1.90 -21.79 61.69
CA ASN A 64 -2.44 -22.44 60.48
C ASN A 64 -1.33 -22.72 59.46
N GLY A 65 -1.12 -24.00 59.23
CA GLY A 65 -0.13 -24.50 58.28
C GLY A 65 1.27 -24.66 58.87
N VAL A 66 2.27 -24.65 58.04
CA VAL A 66 3.68 -24.86 58.36
C VAL A 66 4.53 -23.70 57.89
N LEU A 67 5.77 -23.55 58.44
CA LEU A 67 6.63 -22.42 58.09
C LEU A 67 7.08 -22.40 56.63
N TYR A 68 7.35 -23.57 56.03
CA TYR A 68 7.80 -23.70 54.66
C TYR A 68 6.78 -24.47 53.83
N ASN A 69 6.39 -23.90 52.68
CA ASN A 69 5.48 -24.50 51.75
C ASN A 69 6.05 -24.35 50.32
N SER A 70 6.09 -25.47 49.60
CA SER A 70 6.41 -25.43 48.15
C SER A 70 5.30 -26.12 47.38
N ASN A 71 4.85 -25.50 46.30
CA ASN A 71 3.83 -26.01 45.42
C ASN A 71 4.34 -26.05 43.98
N ILE A 72 4.24 -27.22 43.33
CA ILE A 72 4.43 -27.41 41.90
C ILE A 72 3.06 -27.74 41.32
N GLN A 73 2.55 -26.90 40.44
CA GLN A 73 1.23 -27.05 39.84
C GLN A 73 1.35 -27.17 38.32
N PHE A 74 0.70 -28.20 37.80
CA PHE A 74 0.39 -28.33 36.36
C PHE A 74 -1.11 -28.08 36.20
N SER A 75 -1.44 -27.14 35.31
CA SER A 75 -2.82 -26.79 34.98
C SER A 75 -3.06 -26.88 33.47
N ALA A 76 -4.14 -27.51 33.08
CA ALA A 76 -4.64 -27.55 31.72
C ALA A 76 -6.03 -26.92 31.69
N THR A 77 -6.26 -26.00 30.79
CA THR A 77 -7.57 -25.34 30.58
C THR A 77 -7.93 -25.40 29.11
N GLN A 78 -9.16 -25.76 28.78
CA GLN A 78 -9.68 -25.75 27.43
C GLN A 78 -11.04 -25.07 27.38
N ASN A 79 -11.16 -24.09 26.49
CA ASN A 79 -12.44 -23.46 26.17
C ASN A 79 -13.32 -24.43 25.40
N ILE A 80 -14.52 -24.76 25.94
CA ILE A 80 -15.56 -25.53 25.24
C ILE A 80 -16.48 -24.57 24.47
N PHE A 81 -16.85 -23.48 25.12
CA PHE A 81 -17.58 -22.38 24.51
C PHE A 81 -17.07 -21.05 25.05
N ASN A 82 -16.59 -20.22 24.14
CA ASN A 82 -16.13 -18.86 24.44
C ASN A 82 -16.50 -17.96 23.26
N ASN A 83 -17.08 -16.80 23.56
CA ASN A 83 -17.51 -15.84 22.53
C ASN A 83 -16.36 -15.34 21.65
N ASP A 84 -15.17 -15.11 22.23
CA ASP A 84 -14.00 -14.61 21.50
C ASP A 84 -13.59 -15.60 20.41
N VAL A 85 -13.45 -16.88 20.77
CA VAL A 85 -13.04 -17.94 19.86
C VAL A 85 -14.10 -18.22 18.80
N TYR A 86 -15.39 -18.24 19.20
CA TYR A 86 -16.48 -18.42 18.27
C TYR A 86 -16.50 -17.36 17.18
N ILE A 87 -16.38 -16.07 17.56
CA ILE A 87 -16.36 -14.97 16.61
C ILE A 87 -15.07 -14.96 15.79
N ALA A 88 -13.92 -15.30 16.39
CA ALA A 88 -12.65 -15.45 15.64
C ALA A 88 -12.80 -16.48 14.51
N GLY A 89 -13.39 -17.66 14.79
CA GLY A 89 -13.69 -18.66 13.77
C GLY A 89 -14.60 -18.15 12.66
N ARG A 90 -15.70 -17.47 13.05
CA ARG A 90 -16.68 -16.92 12.10
C ARG A 90 -16.14 -15.80 11.22
N THR A 91 -15.20 -15.00 11.72
CA THR A 91 -14.64 -13.84 11.02
C THR A 91 -13.32 -14.13 10.30
N ALA A 92 -12.70 -15.28 10.54
CA ALA A 92 -11.40 -15.65 9.99
C ALA A 92 -11.32 -15.51 8.46
N GLY A 93 -12.39 -15.91 7.73
CA GLY A 93 -12.50 -15.77 6.29
C GLY A 93 -12.51 -14.30 5.83
N ASN A 94 -13.25 -13.44 6.55
CA ASN A 94 -13.34 -12.02 6.21
C ASN A 94 -12.02 -11.28 6.52
N TYR A 95 -11.31 -11.62 7.59
CA TYR A 95 -9.98 -11.05 7.87
C TYR A 95 -8.94 -11.47 6.82
N ARG A 96 -9.01 -12.72 6.36
CA ARG A 96 -8.14 -13.19 5.26
C ARG A 96 -8.44 -12.46 3.96
N LEU A 97 -9.73 -12.29 3.64
CA LEU A 97 -10.17 -11.54 2.47
C LEU A 97 -9.77 -10.06 2.55
N GLN A 98 -9.91 -9.43 3.72
CA GLN A 98 -9.47 -8.05 3.96
C GLN A 98 -7.98 -7.88 3.67
N ALA A 99 -7.13 -8.77 4.21
CA ALA A 99 -5.68 -8.71 3.99
C ALA A 99 -5.34 -8.83 2.50
N SER A 100 -5.93 -9.81 1.79
CA SER A 100 -5.72 -9.98 0.35
C SER A 100 -6.21 -8.79 -0.47
N GLN A 101 -7.36 -8.20 -0.13
CA GLN A 101 -7.87 -7.00 -0.80
C GLN A 101 -6.99 -5.78 -0.56
N THR A 102 -6.43 -5.64 0.65
CA THR A 102 -5.48 -4.56 0.99
C THR A 102 -4.19 -4.72 0.18
N SER A 103 -3.64 -5.92 0.09
CA SER A 103 -2.47 -6.22 -0.75
C SER A 103 -2.75 -5.92 -2.22
N ARG A 104 -3.91 -6.34 -2.73
CA ARG A 104 -4.30 -6.10 -4.13
C ARG A 104 -4.46 -4.61 -4.43
N SER A 105 -5.03 -3.83 -3.52
CA SER A 105 -5.13 -2.37 -3.66
C SER A 105 -3.75 -1.72 -3.78
N ALA A 106 -2.80 -2.11 -2.93
CA ALA A 106 -1.44 -1.60 -2.98
C ALA A 106 -0.70 -2.04 -4.27
N LEU A 107 -0.92 -3.27 -4.73
CA LEU A 107 -0.36 -3.75 -6.00
C LEU A 107 -0.86 -2.95 -7.20
N ILE A 108 -2.14 -2.57 -7.23
CA ILE A 108 -2.70 -1.71 -8.29
C ILE A 108 -1.95 -0.38 -8.35
N GLU A 109 -1.69 0.26 -7.20
CA GLU A 109 -0.94 1.52 -7.15
C GLU A 109 0.49 1.35 -7.67
N ILE A 110 1.17 0.27 -7.30
CA ILE A 110 2.51 -0.04 -7.80
C ILE A 110 2.50 -0.22 -9.33
N VAL A 111 1.51 -0.92 -9.88
CA VAL A 111 1.38 -1.11 -11.34
C VAL A 111 1.16 0.22 -12.04
N VAL A 112 0.30 1.08 -11.51
CA VAL A 112 0.06 2.43 -12.05
C VAL A 112 1.35 3.26 -12.04
N GLU A 113 2.08 3.24 -10.94
CA GLU A 113 3.33 3.99 -10.77
C GLU A 113 4.43 3.50 -11.73
N ILE A 114 4.58 2.17 -11.88
CA ILE A 114 5.54 1.57 -12.83
C ILE A 114 5.20 1.99 -14.26
N ASN A 115 3.93 1.91 -14.67
CA ASN A 115 3.52 2.30 -16.03
C ASN A 115 3.80 3.77 -16.29
N LYS A 116 3.48 4.67 -15.34
CA LYS A 116 3.77 6.10 -15.47
C LYS A 116 5.27 6.38 -15.53
N ALA A 117 6.07 5.76 -14.67
CA ALA A 117 7.53 5.88 -14.69
C ALA A 117 8.14 5.32 -15.97
N PHE A 118 7.61 4.22 -16.49
CA PHE A 118 8.04 3.65 -17.78
C PHE A 118 7.79 4.62 -18.93
N TYR A 119 6.58 5.16 -19.04
CA TYR A 119 6.26 6.14 -20.08
C TYR A 119 7.07 7.42 -19.94
N ASP A 120 7.35 7.89 -18.73
CA ASP A 120 8.19 9.07 -18.51
C ASP A 120 9.65 8.88 -18.99
N VAL A 121 10.22 7.68 -18.84
CA VAL A 121 11.53 7.35 -19.43
C VAL A 121 11.46 7.34 -20.96
N LEU A 122 10.40 6.76 -21.53
CA LEU A 122 10.24 6.71 -23.00
C LEU A 122 10.06 8.10 -23.60
N LEU A 123 9.21 8.94 -22.99
CA LEU A 123 9.07 10.35 -23.36
C LEU A 123 10.43 11.04 -23.44
N SER A 124 11.22 10.90 -22.38
CA SER A 124 12.52 11.57 -22.32
C SER A 124 13.51 11.06 -23.36
N ARG A 125 13.47 9.76 -23.70
CA ARG A 125 14.29 9.21 -24.79
C ARG A 125 13.90 9.77 -26.13
N GLU A 126 12.61 9.89 -26.41
CA GLU A 126 12.12 10.44 -27.67
C GLU A 126 12.39 11.95 -27.78
N GLN A 127 12.27 12.70 -26.68
CA GLN A 127 12.71 14.09 -26.63
C GLN A 127 14.20 14.23 -26.96
N LEU A 128 15.05 13.34 -26.42
CA LEU A 128 16.48 13.31 -26.73
C LEU A 128 16.71 12.99 -28.21
N ASN A 129 15.93 12.12 -28.84
CA ASN A 129 16.05 11.82 -30.26
C ASN A 129 15.71 13.06 -31.11
N ILE A 130 14.62 13.77 -30.79
CA ILE A 130 14.25 15.05 -31.44
C ILE A 130 15.39 16.08 -31.32
N ILE A 131 15.98 16.24 -30.12
CA ILE A 131 17.08 17.16 -29.89
C ILE A 131 18.33 16.77 -30.71
N LYS A 132 18.63 15.47 -30.84
CA LYS A 132 19.77 15.01 -31.68
C LYS A 132 19.56 15.34 -33.15
N GLU A 133 18.37 15.09 -33.69
CA GLU A 133 18.02 15.48 -35.06
C GLU A 133 18.15 16.97 -35.26
N GLU A 134 17.76 17.77 -34.27
CA GLU A 134 17.90 19.22 -34.29
C GLU A 134 19.36 19.67 -34.33
N ILE A 135 20.23 19.06 -33.49
CA ILE A 135 21.66 19.32 -33.47
C ILE A 135 22.29 19.02 -34.83
N ASP A 136 21.89 17.94 -35.51
CA ASP A 136 22.40 17.60 -36.84
C ASP A 136 22.01 18.68 -37.88
N ARG A 137 20.76 19.20 -37.82
CA ARG A 137 20.28 20.30 -38.68
C ARG A 137 21.00 21.59 -38.38
N LEU A 138 21.11 22.00 -37.09
CA LEU A 138 21.81 23.22 -36.68
C LEU A 138 23.31 23.18 -36.99
N SER A 139 23.94 22.01 -36.90
CA SER A 139 25.36 21.85 -37.27
C SER A 139 25.59 22.08 -38.76
N LYS A 140 24.67 21.59 -39.59
CA LYS A 140 24.69 21.87 -41.05
C LYS A 140 24.43 23.33 -41.33
N SER A 141 23.42 23.90 -40.69
CA SER A 141 23.05 25.33 -40.84
C SER A 141 24.21 26.26 -40.42
N LEU A 142 24.91 25.95 -39.32
CA LEU A 142 26.11 26.67 -38.89
C LEU A 142 27.24 26.63 -39.95
N LYS A 143 27.49 25.43 -40.54
CA LYS A 143 28.49 25.28 -41.58
C LYS A 143 28.14 26.09 -42.81
N ASP A 144 26.89 26.11 -43.24
CA ASP A 144 26.39 26.88 -44.38
C ASP A 144 26.51 28.40 -44.11
N ALA A 145 26.06 28.86 -42.93
CA ALA A 145 26.18 30.26 -42.55
C ALA A 145 27.63 30.76 -42.44
N TYR A 146 28.53 29.92 -41.94
CA TYR A 146 29.97 30.23 -41.90
C TYR A 146 30.58 30.35 -43.30
N ALA A 147 30.24 29.45 -44.22
CA ALA A 147 30.71 29.52 -45.62
C ALA A 147 30.24 30.76 -46.36
N LEU A 148 28.95 31.15 -46.14
CA LEU A 148 28.41 32.40 -46.71
C LEU A 148 29.05 33.66 -46.10
N TYR A 149 29.38 33.64 -44.82
CA TYR A 149 30.14 34.72 -44.19
C TYR A 149 31.54 34.83 -44.76
N GLN A 150 32.27 33.71 -44.95
CA GLN A 150 33.62 33.72 -45.53
C GLN A 150 33.65 34.19 -46.98
N SER A 151 32.59 33.88 -47.76
CA SER A 151 32.47 34.36 -49.15
C SER A 151 32.02 35.83 -49.25
N GLY A 152 31.72 36.51 -48.12
CA GLY A 152 31.25 37.88 -48.08
C GLY A 152 29.80 38.10 -48.52
N THR A 153 29.02 37.01 -48.66
CA THR A 153 27.60 37.00 -49.10
C THR A 153 26.59 37.10 -47.96
N SER A 154 27.02 36.89 -46.68
CA SER A 154 26.17 37.02 -45.48
C SER A 154 26.90 37.76 -44.37
N ASP A 155 26.12 38.32 -43.40
CA ASP A 155 26.60 39.01 -42.23
C ASP A 155 27.17 38.04 -41.18
N VAL A 156 28.19 38.49 -40.42
CA VAL A 156 28.74 37.81 -39.25
C VAL A 156 27.66 37.47 -38.19
N ILE A 157 26.56 38.25 -38.15
CA ILE A 157 25.45 38.09 -37.24
C ILE A 157 24.76 36.73 -37.45
N ASP A 158 24.58 36.28 -38.70
CA ASP A 158 23.94 35.03 -39.04
C ASP A 158 24.77 33.82 -38.54
N TYR A 159 26.07 33.85 -38.77
CA TYR A 159 27.01 32.88 -38.23
C TYR A 159 26.98 32.82 -36.70
N LYS A 160 27.00 33.98 -36.02
CA LYS A 160 26.93 34.06 -34.56
C LYS A 160 25.61 33.53 -34.01
N ARG A 161 24.46 33.80 -34.65
CA ARG A 161 23.13 33.24 -34.29
C ARG A 161 23.09 31.74 -34.45
N ALA A 162 23.64 31.20 -35.56
CA ALA A 162 23.75 29.74 -35.74
C ALA A 162 24.56 29.08 -34.63
N THR A 163 25.69 29.74 -34.23
CA THR A 163 26.52 29.24 -33.12
C THR A 163 25.75 29.21 -31.79
N ILE A 164 24.99 30.26 -31.48
CA ILE A 164 24.17 30.33 -30.25
C ILE A 164 23.10 29.23 -30.27
N SER A 165 22.38 29.03 -31.38
CA SER A 165 21.36 28.00 -31.51
C SER A 165 21.93 26.61 -31.32
N LEU A 166 23.07 26.26 -31.90
CA LEU A 166 23.75 25.00 -31.73
C LEU A 166 24.19 24.78 -30.26
N ASN A 167 24.78 25.79 -29.61
CA ASN A 167 25.20 25.71 -28.23
C ASN A 167 24.02 25.47 -27.27
N ASN A 168 22.87 26.12 -27.52
CA ASN A 168 21.65 25.92 -26.77
C ASN A 168 21.12 24.48 -26.92
N ALA A 169 21.10 23.95 -28.14
CA ALA A 169 20.70 22.57 -28.41
C ALA A 169 21.63 21.52 -27.75
N LEU A 170 22.96 21.78 -27.78
CA LEU A 170 23.93 20.93 -27.07
C LEU A 170 23.74 20.95 -25.56
N SER A 171 23.43 22.10 -24.98
CA SER A 171 23.09 22.23 -23.56
C SER A 171 21.79 21.45 -23.22
N GLN A 172 20.75 21.58 -24.04
CA GLN A 172 19.51 20.84 -23.89
C GLN A 172 19.73 19.32 -24.00
N LYS A 173 20.57 18.88 -24.95
CA LYS A 173 20.96 17.46 -25.06
C LYS A 173 21.58 16.95 -23.76
N LYS A 174 22.54 17.69 -23.18
CA LYS A 174 23.20 17.27 -21.94
C LYS A 174 22.19 17.19 -20.78
N ASN A 175 21.30 18.16 -20.66
CA ASN A 175 20.25 18.16 -19.65
C ASN A 175 19.31 16.96 -19.82
N ALA A 176 18.90 16.63 -21.05
CA ALA A 176 18.06 15.48 -21.34
C ALA A 176 18.75 14.15 -21.00
N GLU A 177 20.05 14.00 -21.34
CA GLU A 177 20.84 12.81 -21.02
C GLU A 177 20.92 12.56 -19.51
N GLU A 178 21.17 13.60 -18.71
CA GLU A 178 21.22 13.45 -17.23
C GLU A 178 19.84 13.19 -16.63
N SER A 179 18.80 13.84 -17.14
CA SER A 179 17.41 13.60 -16.73
C SER A 179 16.99 12.14 -16.99
N ILE A 180 17.33 11.57 -18.14
CA ILE A 180 17.06 10.16 -18.47
C ILE A 180 17.70 9.23 -17.46
N LYS A 181 18.93 9.48 -17.02
CA LYS A 181 19.60 8.66 -16.01
C LYS A 181 18.83 8.64 -14.69
N ALA A 182 18.37 9.82 -14.24
CA ALA A 182 17.56 9.95 -13.02
C ALA A 182 16.22 9.19 -13.14
N LYS A 183 15.53 9.33 -14.27
CA LYS A 183 14.25 8.67 -14.53
C LYS A 183 14.40 7.13 -14.65
N ILE A 184 15.48 6.64 -15.26
CA ILE A 184 15.78 5.21 -15.30
C ILE A 184 16.07 4.69 -13.89
N SER A 185 16.79 5.43 -13.06
CA SER A 185 17.04 5.05 -11.66
C SER A 185 15.73 4.96 -10.87
N TYR A 186 14.83 5.93 -11.05
CA TYR A 186 13.50 5.90 -10.44
C TYR A 186 12.66 4.70 -10.92
N LEU A 187 12.62 4.44 -12.23
CA LEU A 187 11.92 3.28 -12.78
C LEU A 187 12.47 1.96 -12.19
N LYS A 188 13.80 1.82 -12.10
CA LYS A 188 14.41 0.65 -11.45
C LYS A 188 13.99 0.51 -9.99
N GLN A 189 13.95 1.61 -9.24
CA GLN A 189 13.51 1.63 -7.84
C GLN A 189 12.06 1.13 -7.72
N VAL A 190 11.13 1.69 -8.51
CA VAL A 190 9.70 1.31 -8.46
C VAL A 190 9.47 -0.13 -8.90
N MET A 191 10.27 -0.63 -9.86
CA MET A 191 10.23 -2.04 -10.29
C MET A 191 10.92 -3.00 -9.32
N GLY A 192 11.73 -2.53 -8.38
CA GLY A 192 12.63 -3.36 -7.56
C GLY A 192 13.73 -4.02 -8.39
N TYR A 193 14.17 -3.35 -9.45
CA TYR A 193 15.26 -3.81 -10.31
C TYR A 193 16.61 -3.33 -9.80
N PRO A 194 17.68 -4.18 -9.77
CA PRO A 194 18.98 -3.78 -9.27
C PRO A 194 19.56 -2.58 -10.04
N ASN A 195 20.05 -1.57 -9.32
CA ASN A 195 20.56 -0.34 -9.93
C ASN A 195 21.80 -0.57 -10.81
N GLU A 196 22.61 -1.57 -10.47
CA GLU A 196 23.87 -1.89 -11.15
C GLU A 196 23.64 -2.58 -12.51
N LYS A 197 22.47 -3.22 -12.70
CA LYS A 197 22.19 -3.92 -13.94
C LYS A 197 21.67 -2.97 -15.02
N PRO A 198 22.11 -3.08 -16.28
CA PRO A 198 21.54 -2.28 -17.36
C PRO A 198 20.07 -2.64 -17.58
N LEU A 199 19.24 -1.64 -17.85
CA LEU A 199 17.83 -1.81 -18.18
C LEU A 199 17.63 -1.41 -19.64
N ASN A 200 17.35 -2.40 -20.48
CA ASN A 200 17.01 -2.19 -21.88
C ASN A 200 15.49 -2.11 -22.01
N LEU A 201 15.00 -0.95 -22.40
CA LEU A 201 13.59 -0.74 -22.70
C LEU A 201 13.40 -0.79 -24.20
N SER A 202 12.58 -1.72 -24.67
CA SER A 202 12.10 -1.77 -26.05
C SER A 202 10.65 -1.28 -26.10
N SER A 203 10.38 -0.29 -26.91
CA SER A 203 9.02 0.17 -27.14
C SER A 203 8.88 0.67 -28.58
N ASN A 204 7.68 0.48 -29.13
CA ASN A 204 7.31 1.05 -30.41
C ASN A 204 6.21 2.10 -30.15
N ILE A 205 6.51 3.37 -30.41
CA ILE A 205 5.56 4.47 -30.22
C ILE A 205 4.28 4.23 -30.99
N LEU A 206 4.34 3.66 -32.18
CA LEU A 206 3.16 3.37 -33.01
C LEU A 206 2.21 2.35 -32.37
N SER A 207 2.72 1.38 -31.62
CA SER A 207 1.87 0.46 -30.85
C SER A 207 1.25 1.13 -29.65
N MET A 208 2.02 1.99 -28.98
CA MET A 208 1.57 2.74 -27.79
C MET A 208 0.44 3.73 -28.13
N GLU A 209 0.52 4.38 -29.29
CA GLU A 209 -0.52 5.29 -29.79
C GLU A 209 -1.86 4.57 -29.97
N LYS A 210 -1.85 3.33 -30.51
CA LYS A 210 -3.06 2.51 -30.64
C LYS A 210 -3.63 2.12 -29.28
N ASP A 211 -2.77 1.76 -28.32
CA ASP A 211 -3.16 1.34 -26.98
C ASP A 211 -3.66 2.53 -26.11
N ALA A 212 -3.32 3.76 -26.52
CA ALA A 212 -3.77 4.97 -25.84
C ALA A 212 -5.26 5.28 -26.08
N ILE A 213 -5.87 4.75 -27.15
CA ILE A 213 -7.25 5.06 -27.51
C ILE A 213 -8.21 4.11 -26.78
N ILE A 214 -9.13 4.67 -25.98
CA ILE A 214 -10.19 3.93 -25.29
C ILE A 214 -11.57 4.45 -25.67
N ASP A 215 -12.59 3.62 -25.41
CA ASP A 215 -13.97 4.03 -25.58
C ASP A 215 -14.36 5.07 -24.52
N THR A 216 -14.83 6.23 -24.97
CA THR A 216 -15.21 7.36 -24.10
C THR A 216 -16.67 7.32 -23.63
N LEU A 217 -17.43 6.30 -24.01
CA LEU A 217 -18.84 6.10 -23.62
C LEU A 217 -19.00 5.12 -22.46
N GLN A 218 -17.91 4.62 -21.92
CA GLN A 218 -17.92 3.67 -20.80
C GLN A 218 -18.48 4.32 -19.53
N ASN A 219 -19.17 3.50 -18.74
CA ASN A 219 -19.70 3.88 -17.44
C ASN A 219 -18.95 3.14 -16.32
N ILE A 220 -18.75 3.83 -15.19
CA ILE A 220 -18.11 3.21 -14.02
C ILE A 220 -19.01 2.11 -13.42
N ASN A 221 -18.42 0.94 -13.17
CA ASN A 221 -18.99 -0.07 -12.28
C ASN A 221 -18.19 -0.09 -10.97
N VAL A 222 -18.70 0.60 -9.96
CA VAL A 222 -18.05 0.75 -8.65
C VAL A 222 -17.74 -0.60 -7.99
N TYR A 223 -18.52 -1.65 -8.27
CA TYR A 223 -18.32 -2.99 -7.70
C TYR A 223 -17.02 -3.67 -8.17
N ASN A 224 -16.47 -3.24 -9.30
CA ASN A 224 -15.19 -3.76 -9.81
C ASN A 224 -13.99 -3.18 -9.06
N ARG A 225 -14.18 -2.03 -8.38
CA ARG A 225 -13.10 -1.35 -7.66
C ARG A 225 -12.75 -2.08 -6.36
N ILE A 226 -11.46 -2.37 -6.20
CA ILE A 226 -10.95 -3.11 -5.03
C ILE A 226 -11.20 -2.35 -3.71
N GLU A 227 -11.16 -1.02 -3.73
CA GLU A 227 -11.39 -0.18 -2.56
C GLU A 227 -12.86 -0.29 -2.10
N TYR A 228 -13.81 -0.39 -3.03
CA TYR A 228 -15.21 -0.64 -2.69
C TYR A 228 -15.41 -2.04 -2.10
N GLN A 229 -14.78 -3.06 -2.70
CA GLN A 229 -14.82 -4.43 -2.19
C GLN A 229 -14.23 -4.53 -0.77
N LEU A 230 -13.13 -3.81 -0.50
CA LEU A 230 -12.52 -3.73 0.82
C LEU A 230 -13.47 -3.09 1.85
N LEU A 231 -14.16 -2.02 1.48
CA LEU A 231 -15.18 -1.39 2.35
C LEU A 231 -16.34 -2.35 2.66
N GLN A 232 -16.81 -3.12 1.68
CA GLN A 232 -17.85 -4.14 1.91
C GLN A 232 -17.38 -5.23 2.88
N THR A 233 -16.10 -5.62 2.79
CA THR A 233 -15.50 -6.57 3.73
C THR A 233 -15.41 -5.97 5.14
N ASN A 234 -15.02 -4.69 5.25
CA ASN A 234 -14.97 -3.96 6.51
C ASN A 234 -16.36 -3.82 7.16
N LEU A 235 -17.42 -3.59 6.37
CA LEU A 235 -18.81 -3.59 6.85
C LEU A 235 -19.21 -4.95 7.45
N LYS A 236 -18.82 -6.07 6.78
CA LYS A 236 -19.08 -7.43 7.30
C LYS A 236 -18.34 -7.66 8.62
N LEU A 237 -17.10 -7.24 8.72
CA LEU A 237 -16.30 -7.34 9.96
C LEU A 237 -16.89 -6.48 11.08
N GLN A 238 -17.31 -5.24 10.79
CA GLN A 238 -17.93 -4.37 11.78
C GLN A 238 -19.29 -4.92 12.26
N LYS A 239 -20.07 -5.54 11.36
CA LYS A 239 -21.31 -6.25 11.73
C LYS A 239 -21.00 -7.41 12.68
N SER A 240 -19.99 -8.21 12.36
CA SER A 240 -19.54 -9.30 13.23
C SER A 240 -19.07 -8.81 14.61
N LYS A 241 -18.44 -7.63 14.67
CA LYS A 241 -18.08 -6.97 15.94
C LYS A 241 -19.31 -6.56 16.75
N THR A 242 -20.37 -6.13 16.09
CA THR A 242 -21.65 -5.85 16.78
C THR A 242 -22.26 -7.14 17.32
N ASP A 243 -22.23 -8.23 16.56
CA ASP A 243 -22.70 -9.55 16.99
C ASP A 243 -21.86 -10.08 18.17
N TYR A 244 -20.54 -9.86 18.16
CA TYR A 244 -19.67 -10.18 19.29
C TYR A 244 -20.16 -9.52 20.59
N TYR A 245 -20.45 -8.22 20.57
CA TYR A 245 -20.96 -7.52 21.76
C TYR A 245 -22.36 -7.99 22.16
N ARG A 246 -23.22 -8.40 21.23
CA ARG A 246 -24.52 -9.00 21.54
C ARG A 246 -24.35 -10.37 22.21
N MET A 247 -23.42 -11.18 21.72
CA MET A 247 -23.14 -12.50 22.29
C MET A 247 -22.38 -12.45 23.62
N SER A 248 -21.84 -11.30 24.02
CA SER A 248 -21.16 -11.14 25.32
C SER A 248 -22.10 -11.35 26.54
N PHE A 249 -23.39 -11.48 26.32
CA PHE A 249 -24.34 -11.89 27.35
C PHE A 249 -24.41 -13.41 27.54
N LEU A 250 -23.86 -14.20 26.65
CA LEU A 250 -23.82 -15.65 26.76
C LEU A 250 -22.77 -16.09 27.80
N PRO A 251 -23.02 -17.22 28.48
CA PRO A 251 -22.02 -17.79 29.38
C PRO A 251 -20.81 -18.31 28.60
N SER A 252 -19.66 -18.38 29.26
CA SER A 252 -18.51 -19.15 28.80
C SER A 252 -18.39 -20.46 29.55
N LEU A 253 -18.01 -21.52 28.85
CA LEU A 253 -17.81 -22.86 29.39
C LEU A 253 -16.38 -23.30 29.10
N SER A 254 -15.65 -23.71 30.14
CA SER A 254 -14.32 -24.29 30.02
C SER A 254 -14.19 -25.60 30.84
N ALA A 255 -13.37 -26.50 30.36
CA ALA A 255 -12.88 -27.62 31.13
C ALA A 255 -11.51 -27.27 31.71
N PHE A 256 -11.25 -27.77 32.91
CA PHE A 256 -9.94 -27.61 33.54
C PHE A 256 -9.50 -28.89 34.20
N ALA A 257 -8.18 -29.10 34.27
CA ALA A 257 -7.53 -30.17 35.05
C ALA A 257 -6.30 -29.57 35.73
N ASN A 258 -6.18 -29.85 37.03
CA ASN A 258 -5.02 -29.41 37.81
C ASN A 258 -4.40 -30.63 38.48
N TYR A 259 -3.06 -30.64 38.52
CA TYR A 259 -2.27 -31.57 39.29
C TYR A 259 -1.25 -30.79 40.08
N ASN A 260 -1.35 -30.88 41.42
CA ASN A 260 -0.49 -30.14 42.35
C ASN A 260 0.37 -31.13 43.14
N ILE A 261 1.64 -30.82 43.29
CA ILE A 261 2.56 -31.51 44.18
C ILE A 261 2.92 -30.53 45.27
N ILE A 262 2.45 -30.76 46.48
CA ILE A 262 2.64 -29.87 47.63
C ILE A 262 3.68 -30.49 48.56
N TYR A 263 4.65 -29.69 48.99
CA TYR A 263 5.62 -30.02 50.01
C TYR A 263 5.45 -29.06 51.17
N GLN A 264 5.39 -29.59 52.43
CA GLN A 264 5.11 -28.79 53.60
C GLN A 264 5.93 -29.27 54.78
N ASN A 265 6.65 -28.36 55.49
CA ASN A 265 7.39 -28.68 56.68
C ASN A 265 7.71 -27.41 57.51
N ASP A 266 7.88 -27.57 58.84
CA ASP A 266 8.36 -26.48 59.67
C ASP A 266 9.90 -26.33 59.64
N VAL A 267 10.61 -27.35 59.13
CA VAL A 267 12.08 -27.31 59.00
C VAL A 267 12.46 -27.33 57.52
N TYR A 268 13.20 -26.33 57.06
CA TYR A 268 13.56 -26.17 55.63
C TYR A 268 14.26 -27.41 55.04
N ASN A 269 15.24 -28.00 55.77
CA ASN A 269 15.99 -29.18 55.27
C ASN A 269 15.15 -30.43 55.15
N GLN A 270 13.90 -30.43 55.64
CA GLN A 270 12.96 -31.54 55.55
C GLN A 270 11.80 -31.26 54.60
N LEU A 271 11.75 -30.06 54.02
CA LEU A 271 10.62 -29.61 53.18
C LEU A 271 10.29 -30.60 52.07
N PHE A 272 11.27 -31.11 51.36
CA PHE A 272 11.07 -31.98 50.20
C PHE A 272 11.08 -33.49 50.52
N LYS A 273 11.12 -33.89 51.79
CA LYS A 273 11.11 -35.30 52.15
C LYS A 273 9.78 -36.01 51.91
N SER A 274 8.67 -35.29 52.03
CA SER A 274 7.33 -35.84 51.84
C SER A 274 6.52 -34.92 50.90
N SER A 275 5.89 -35.48 49.88
CA SER A 275 5.00 -34.80 48.96
C SER A 275 3.54 -35.16 49.22
N TYR A 276 2.66 -34.20 49.03
CA TYR A 276 1.22 -34.36 49.19
C TYR A 276 0.53 -34.02 47.86
N PRO A 277 0.51 -34.94 46.88
CA PRO A 277 -0.10 -34.68 45.59
C PRO A 277 -1.62 -34.63 45.65
N ASN A 278 -2.21 -33.72 44.89
CA ASN A 278 -3.65 -33.74 44.66
C ASN A 278 -3.95 -33.43 43.19
N SER A 279 -5.12 -33.87 42.73
CA SER A 279 -5.58 -33.63 41.38
C SER A 279 -7.06 -33.27 41.38
N THR A 280 -7.43 -32.34 40.47
CA THR A 280 -8.81 -31.95 40.23
C THR A 280 -9.09 -31.84 38.73
N ILE A 281 -10.25 -32.32 38.33
CA ILE A 281 -10.80 -32.09 36.99
C ILE A 281 -12.22 -31.54 37.13
N GLY A 282 -12.59 -30.62 36.29
CA GLY A 282 -13.92 -30.04 36.38
C GLY A 282 -14.30 -29.22 35.16
N LEU A 283 -15.54 -28.75 35.20
CA LEU A 283 -16.09 -27.79 34.26
C LEU A 283 -16.34 -26.48 34.99
N SER A 284 -16.00 -25.37 34.33
CA SER A 284 -16.27 -24.01 34.83
C SER A 284 -17.25 -23.32 33.90
N LEU A 285 -18.42 -22.96 34.39
CA LEU A 285 -19.42 -22.15 33.68
C LEU A 285 -19.40 -20.75 34.31
N SER A 286 -18.99 -19.79 33.53
CA SER A 286 -18.99 -18.36 33.94
C SER A 286 -20.10 -17.61 33.23
N PHE A 287 -21.04 -17.07 34.01
CA PHE A 287 -22.17 -16.28 33.50
C PHE A 287 -22.06 -14.84 33.97
N PRO A 288 -21.81 -13.91 33.05
CA PRO A 288 -21.65 -12.50 33.41
C PRO A 288 -23.02 -11.84 33.64
N ILE A 289 -23.43 -11.62 34.90
CA ILE A 289 -24.76 -11.13 35.27
C ILE A 289 -24.86 -9.61 35.09
N PHE A 290 -23.91 -8.85 35.63
CA PHE A 290 -23.93 -7.39 35.58
C PHE A 290 -22.52 -6.79 35.44
N GLU A 291 -22.33 -5.87 34.49
CA GLU A 291 -21.08 -5.15 34.22
C GLU A 291 -21.29 -3.64 34.12
N GLY A 292 -22.15 -3.07 34.93
CA GLY A 292 -22.34 -1.61 34.98
C GLY A 292 -22.72 -0.98 33.65
N THR A 293 -23.64 -1.58 32.86
CA THR A 293 -24.08 -1.12 31.50
C THR A 293 -23.03 -1.20 30.38
N LYS A 294 -21.75 -1.58 30.68
CA LYS A 294 -20.62 -1.60 29.72
C LYS A 294 -20.97 -2.32 28.42
N ARG A 295 -21.66 -3.48 28.50
CA ARG A 295 -22.06 -4.26 27.31
C ARG A 295 -23.04 -3.51 26.45
N ILE A 296 -24.08 -2.88 27.07
CA ILE A 296 -25.10 -2.10 26.35
C ILE A 296 -24.44 -0.93 25.62
N GLN A 297 -23.49 -0.23 26.27
CA GLN A 297 -22.77 0.89 25.66
C GLN A 297 -21.84 0.40 24.53
N ASN A 298 -21.18 -0.75 24.68
CA ASN A 298 -20.38 -1.35 23.61
C ASN A 298 -21.22 -1.70 22.38
N ILE A 299 -22.45 -2.24 22.57
CA ILE A 299 -23.38 -2.51 21.46
C ILE A 299 -23.77 -1.20 20.77
N LYS A 300 -24.16 -0.16 21.54
CA LYS A 300 -24.52 1.16 20.99
C LYS A 300 -23.35 1.75 20.20
N LYS A 301 -22.16 1.76 20.79
CA LYS A 301 -20.92 2.21 20.14
C LYS A 301 -20.65 1.47 18.83
N SER A 302 -20.75 0.13 18.85
CA SER A 302 -20.51 -0.68 17.67
C SER A 302 -21.52 -0.47 16.55
N LYS A 303 -22.80 -0.22 16.90
CA LYS A 303 -23.83 0.18 15.94
C LYS A 303 -23.52 1.52 15.29
N MET A 304 -23.15 2.55 16.09
CA MET A 304 -22.75 3.86 15.55
C MET A 304 -21.52 3.73 14.64
N GLN A 305 -20.56 2.85 14.97
CA GLN A 305 -19.42 2.57 14.11
C GLN A 305 -19.83 1.91 12.78
N TYR A 306 -20.84 1.04 12.81
CA TYR A 306 -21.39 0.43 11.60
C TYR A 306 -22.11 1.48 10.73
N GLU A 307 -22.94 2.34 11.33
CA GLU A 307 -23.59 3.45 10.63
C GLU A 307 -22.58 4.41 10.02
N ARG A 308 -21.53 4.80 10.77
CA ARG A 308 -20.44 5.62 10.25
C ARG A 308 -19.79 4.97 9.03
N LEU A 309 -19.45 3.69 9.11
CA LEU A 309 -18.82 2.97 7.99
C LEU A 309 -19.76 2.84 6.77
N THR A 310 -21.09 2.80 7.01
CA THR A 310 -22.08 2.85 5.93
C THR A 310 -22.08 4.21 5.22
N LEU A 311 -21.97 5.31 5.98
CA LEU A 311 -21.80 6.65 5.41
C LEU A 311 -20.46 6.81 4.69
N ASP A 312 -19.38 6.27 5.24
CA ASP A 312 -18.06 6.23 4.57
C ASP A 312 -18.15 5.49 3.23
N THR A 313 -18.93 4.39 3.17
CA THR A 313 -19.16 3.66 1.91
C THR A 313 -19.90 4.50 0.87
N LEU A 314 -20.89 5.27 1.29
CA LEU A 314 -21.61 6.18 0.40
C LEU A 314 -20.68 7.30 -0.11
N ASN A 315 -19.90 7.90 0.79
CA ASN A 315 -18.95 8.94 0.45
C ASN A 315 -17.88 8.42 -0.56
N THR A 316 -17.29 7.28 -0.27
CA THR A 316 -16.30 6.65 -1.16
C THR A 316 -16.87 6.33 -2.54
N ARG A 317 -18.15 5.90 -2.61
CA ARG A 317 -18.84 5.71 -3.89
C ARG A 317 -18.93 7.01 -4.69
N ASN A 318 -19.26 8.13 -4.02
CA ASN A 318 -19.32 9.44 -4.65
C ASN A 318 -17.92 9.92 -5.10
N GLU A 319 -16.89 9.71 -4.28
CA GLU A 319 -15.51 10.00 -4.62
C GLU A 319 -15.03 9.20 -5.84
N MET A 320 -15.34 7.90 -5.91
CA MET A 320 -15.02 7.06 -7.06
C MET A 320 -15.69 7.55 -8.34
N ASN A 321 -16.95 7.98 -8.26
CA ASN A 321 -17.63 8.57 -9.40
C ASN A 321 -16.97 9.87 -9.83
N THR A 322 -16.60 10.74 -8.89
CA THR A 322 -15.89 11.99 -9.17
C THR A 322 -14.51 11.72 -9.79
N GLN A 323 -13.76 10.74 -9.26
CA GLN A 323 -12.48 10.32 -9.83
C GLN A 323 -12.62 9.84 -11.27
N PHE A 324 -13.64 9.03 -11.55
CA PHE A 324 -13.90 8.56 -12.91
C PHE A 324 -14.24 9.70 -13.86
N VAL A 325 -15.17 10.59 -13.46
CA VAL A 325 -15.57 11.75 -14.28
C VAL A 325 -14.36 12.66 -14.54
N SER A 326 -13.53 12.92 -13.54
CA SER A 326 -12.32 13.72 -13.66
C SER A 326 -11.29 13.05 -14.59
N ALA A 327 -11.01 11.76 -14.40
CA ALA A 327 -10.08 11.02 -15.25
C ALA A 327 -10.54 10.98 -16.71
N MET A 328 -11.84 10.75 -16.95
CA MET A 328 -12.43 10.75 -18.28
C MET A 328 -12.41 12.14 -18.94
N ALA A 329 -12.64 13.19 -18.15
CA ALA A 329 -12.54 14.58 -18.65
C ALA A 329 -11.10 14.92 -19.05
N SER A 330 -10.12 14.57 -18.22
CA SER A 330 -8.70 14.73 -18.55
C SER A 330 -8.33 13.96 -19.82
N TYR A 331 -8.75 12.69 -19.91
CA TYR A 331 -8.49 11.88 -21.10
C TYR A 331 -9.07 12.49 -22.39
N LYS A 332 -10.32 12.99 -22.35
CA LYS A 332 -10.96 13.63 -23.51
C LYS A 332 -10.22 14.92 -23.90
N SER A 333 -9.77 15.71 -22.93
CA SER A 333 -8.97 16.91 -23.15
C SER A 333 -7.61 16.57 -23.78
N ASP A 334 -6.90 15.58 -23.23
CA ASP A 334 -5.60 15.15 -23.73
C ASP A 334 -5.69 14.54 -25.14
N LEU A 335 -6.75 13.80 -25.43
CA LEU A 335 -7.01 13.27 -26.77
C LEU A 335 -7.24 14.40 -27.80
N ALA A 336 -7.98 15.44 -27.42
CA ALA A 336 -8.18 16.61 -28.28
C ALA A 336 -6.86 17.37 -28.48
N ALA A 337 -6.09 17.58 -27.41
CA ALA A 337 -4.77 18.23 -27.47
C ALA A 337 -3.80 17.45 -28.38
N TYR A 338 -3.75 16.13 -28.24
CA TYR A 338 -2.91 15.28 -29.07
C TYR A 338 -3.25 15.41 -30.56
N ARG A 339 -4.53 15.35 -30.92
CA ARG A 339 -4.99 15.51 -32.32
C ARG A 339 -4.62 16.88 -32.90
N MET A 340 -4.78 17.96 -32.12
CA MET A 340 -4.43 19.29 -32.56
C MET A 340 -2.92 19.48 -32.73
N THR A 341 -2.12 18.98 -31.80
CA THR A 341 -0.67 19.08 -31.89
C THR A 341 -0.09 18.21 -33.02
N GLN A 342 -0.76 17.10 -33.38
CA GLN A 342 -0.39 16.30 -34.55
C GLN A 342 -0.56 17.10 -35.85
N GLN A 343 -1.66 17.82 -36.03
CA GLN A 343 -1.84 18.74 -37.17
C GLN A 343 -0.80 19.87 -37.18
N ASN A 344 -0.45 20.40 -36.00
CA ASN A 344 0.56 21.45 -35.89
C ASN A 344 1.95 21.03 -36.38
N ILE A 345 2.33 19.74 -36.24
CA ILE A 345 3.60 19.22 -36.79
C ILE A 345 3.61 19.33 -38.31
N GLU A 346 2.52 18.91 -38.97
CA GLU A 346 2.40 18.95 -40.43
C GLU A 346 2.54 20.39 -40.93
N ILE A 347 1.81 21.32 -40.31
CA ILE A 347 1.87 22.73 -40.67
C ILE A 347 3.26 23.31 -40.43
N ALA A 348 3.87 23.09 -39.28
CA ALA A 348 5.19 23.58 -38.94
C ALA A 348 6.29 23.01 -39.87
N GLN A 349 6.15 21.74 -40.30
CA GLN A 349 7.06 21.13 -41.26
C GLN A 349 6.96 21.83 -42.65
N ASP A 350 5.75 22.11 -43.10
CA ASP A 350 5.52 22.81 -44.39
C ASP A 350 6.06 24.26 -44.35
N VAL A 351 5.84 24.99 -43.26
CA VAL A 351 6.39 26.33 -43.03
C VAL A 351 7.91 26.30 -43.09
N TYR A 352 8.53 25.37 -42.32
CA TYR A 352 9.99 25.23 -42.31
C TYR A 352 10.56 24.94 -43.72
N ASN A 353 9.96 23.98 -44.42
CA ASN A 353 10.41 23.63 -45.79
C ASN A 353 10.31 24.82 -46.76
N THR A 354 9.21 25.55 -46.69
CA THR A 354 8.94 26.74 -47.54
C THR A 354 9.92 27.87 -47.24
N VAL A 355 10.09 28.23 -45.95
CA VAL A 355 11.00 29.30 -45.51
C VAL A 355 12.44 28.94 -45.89
N LYS A 356 12.87 27.69 -45.72
CA LYS A 356 14.19 27.21 -46.08
C LYS A 356 14.44 27.29 -47.59
N LEU A 357 13.45 26.92 -48.41
CA LEU A 357 13.54 27.06 -49.87
C LEU A 357 13.69 28.54 -50.29
N GLN A 358 12.88 29.44 -49.73
CA GLN A 358 12.93 30.88 -49.99
C GLN A 358 14.25 31.52 -49.53
N TYR A 359 14.80 31.07 -48.39
CA TYR A 359 16.12 31.49 -47.93
C TYR A 359 17.20 31.13 -48.94
N ASN A 360 17.20 29.87 -49.44
CA ASN A 360 18.15 29.42 -50.44
C ASN A 360 18.05 30.22 -51.78
N GLN A 361 16.89 30.83 -52.03
CA GLN A 361 16.66 31.71 -53.19
C GLN A 361 16.96 33.22 -52.90
N GLY A 362 17.41 33.55 -51.69
CA GLY A 362 17.70 34.92 -51.27
C GLY A 362 16.46 35.76 -50.96
N ILE A 363 15.25 35.17 -50.87
CA ILE A 363 13.99 35.87 -50.62
C ILE A 363 13.75 36.11 -49.12
N LYS A 364 14.16 35.15 -48.27
CA LYS A 364 14.00 35.19 -46.83
C LYS A 364 15.34 35.33 -46.10
N THR A 365 15.29 35.86 -44.88
CA THR A 365 16.46 36.02 -44.01
C THR A 365 16.79 34.74 -43.23
N TYR A 366 18.02 34.61 -42.80
CA TYR A 366 18.46 33.51 -41.94
C TYR A 366 17.71 33.48 -40.61
N LEU A 367 17.31 34.66 -40.07
CA LEU A 367 16.50 34.74 -38.86
C LEU A 367 15.15 34.00 -39.01
N GLU A 368 14.49 34.14 -40.19
CA GLU A 368 13.21 33.47 -40.44
C GLU A 368 13.38 31.93 -40.51
N VAL A 369 14.52 31.47 -41.01
CA VAL A 369 14.85 30.01 -40.98
C VAL A 369 14.97 29.52 -39.53
N ILE A 370 15.72 30.23 -38.67
CA ILE A 370 15.89 29.84 -37.24
C ILE A 370 14.52 29.83 -36.54
N VAL A 371 13.66 30.83 -36.78
CA VAL A 371 12.31 30.87 -36.17
C VAL A 371 11.48 29.69 -36.62
N SER A 372 11.40 29.39 -37.91
CA SER A 372 10.62 28.26 -38.43
C SER A 372 11.16 26.89 -37.97
N GLU A 373 12.46 26.76 -37.77
CA GLU A 373 13.10 25.56 -37.23
C GLU A 373 12.77 25.39 -35.77
N THR A 374 12.79 26.46 -34.97
CA THR A 374 12.39 26.44 -33.55
C THR A 374 10.90 26.10 -33.40
N ASP A 375 10.04 26.65 -34.28
CA ASP A 375 8.61 26.35 -34.30
C ASP A 375 8.35 24.87 -34.59
N LEU A 376 9.06 24.27 -35.56
CA LEU A 376 8.95 22.84 -35.88
C LEU A 376 9.42 21.98 -34.72
N MET A 377 10.56 22.29 -34.10
CA MET A 377 11.05 21.58 -32.92
C MET A 377 10.04 21.65 -31.78
N SER A 378 9.49 22.84 -31.50
CA SER A 378 8.47 23.06 -30.47
C SER A 378 7.20 22.26 -30.76
N ALA A 379 6.71 22.24 -32.00
CA ALA A 379 5.55 21.47 -32.42
C ALA A 379 5.75 19.95 -32.18
N ARG A 380 6.92 19.40 -32.51
CA ARG A 380 7.26 18.00 -32.29
C ARG A 380 7.32 17.66 -30.80
N ILE A 381 7.97 18.49 -29.97
CA ILE A 381 8.04 18.29 -28.53
C ILE A 381 6.65 18.37 -27.89
N ASN A 382 5.83 19.36 -28.30
CA ASN A 382 4.49 19.54 -27.77
C ASN A 382 3.57 18.36 -28.13
N ASN A 383 3.66 17.83 -29.35
CA ASN A 383 2.90 16.64 -29.74
C ASN A 383 3.34 15.38 -28.97
N LEU A 384 4.63 15.20 -28.78
CA LEU A 384 5.15 14.09 -27.98
C LEU A 384 4.66 14.20 -26.52
N ASN A 385 4.71 15.39 -25.92
CA ASN A 385 4.17 15.62 -24.58
C ASN A 385 2.66 15.33 -24.52
N ALA A 386 1.89 15.77 -25.52
CA ALA A 386 0.45 15.51 -25.59
C ALA A 386 0.14 14.00 -25.69
N LEU A 387 0.92 13.24 -26.48
CA LEU A 387 0.79 11.78 -26.55
C LEU A 387 1.00 11.12 -25.17
N PHE A 388 2.04 11.53 -24.45
CA PHE A 388 2.31 10.93 -23.15
C PHE A 388 1.30 11.35 -22.08
N MET A 389 0.77 12.59 -22.11
CA MET A 389 -0.35 13.00 -21.25
C MET A 389 -1.59 12.16 -21.53
N LEU A 390 -1.89 11.90 -22.81
CA LEU A 390 -2.98 10.98 -23.21
C LEU A 390 -2.76 9.56 -22.64
N MET A 391 -1.53 9.04 -22.64
CA MET A 391 -1.22 7.73 -22.07
C MET A 391 -1.36 7.72 -20.55
N PHE A 392 -0.96 8.80 -19.87
CA PHE A 392 -1.12 8.91 -18.41
C PHE A 392 -2.60 8.96 -18.02
N SER A 393 -3.39 9.80 -18.71
CA SER A 393 -4.83 9.87 -18.45
C SER A 393 -5.57 8.59 -18.82
N ASN A 394 -5.11 7.81 -19.83
CA ASN A 394 -5.60 6.46 -20.11
C ASN A 394 -5.41 5.53 -18.90
N ILE A 395 -4.22 5.52 -18.29
CA ILE A 395 -3.97 4.72 -17.07
C ILE A 395 -4.91 5.15 -15.95
N ASP A 396 -5.11 6.45 -15.76
CA ASP A 396 -5.98 6.97 -14.71
C ASP A 396 -7.46 6.58 -14.94
N VAL A 397 -7.92 6.54 -16.19
CA VAL A 397 -9.25 6.02 -16.54
C VAL A 397 -9.34 4.52 -16.26
N LYS A 398 -8.37 3.70 -16.68
CA LYS A 398 -8.34 2.26 -16.39
C LYS A 398 -8.33 1.97 -14.88
N ARG A 399 -7.58 2.77 -14.11
CA ARG A 399 -7.60 2.71 -12.64
C ARG A 399 -8.98 3.04 -12.09
N ALA A 400 -9.61 4.10 -12.58
CA ALA A 400 -10.94 4.54 -12.14
C ALA A 400 -12.03 3.52 -12.49
N LEU A 401 -11.89 2.77 -13.59
CA LEU A 401 -12.77 1.66 -13.99
C LEU A 401 -12.51 0.37 -13.20
N GLY A 402 -11.36 0.24 -12.52
CA GLY A 402 -10.94 -1.00 -11.84
C GLY A 402 -10.40 -2.07 -12.80
N GLU A 403 -9.86 -1.67 -13.94
CA GLU A 403 -9.37 -2.55 -15.02
C GLU A 403 -7.85 -2.79 -14.96
N ILE A 404 -7.16 -2.26 -13.94
CA ILE A 404 -5.73 -2.53 -13.78
C ILE A 404 -5.53 -3.98 -13.34
N SER A 405 -4.96 -4.80 -14.24
CA SER A 405 -4.56 -6.17 -13.90
C SER A 405 -3.31 -6.17 -13.02
N VAL A 406 -3.32 -7.03 -11.99
CA VAL A 406 -2.19 -7.28 -11.07
C VAL A 406 -1.71 -8.74 -11.15
N ASP A 407 -2.24 -9.52 -12.07
CA ASP A 407 -1.86 -10.91 -12.30
C ASP A 407 -0.64 -10.95 -13.24
N TYR A 408 0.55 -11.03 -12.64
CA TYR A 408 1.84 -11.13 -13.34
C TYR A 408 2.66 -12.33 -12.87
#